data_17908ce265072e374e5289ffa5bb7503
#
_entry.id   17908ce265072e374e5289ffa5bb7503
#
_cell.length_a   1.000
_cell.length_b   1.000
_cell.length_c   1.000
_cell.angle_alpha   90.00
_cell.angle_beta   90.00
_cell.angle_gamma   90.00
#
_symmetry.space_group_name_H-M   'P 1'
#
loop_
_entity.id
_entity.type
_entity.pdbx_description
1 polymer ?
#
loop_
_entity_poly.entity_id
_entity_poly.type
_entity_poly.pdbx_seq_one_letter_code
_entity_poly.pdbx_strand_id
1 'polypeptide(L)'
;SQQQIASEIKEKLQELFDYANTRDENGDYIFAGFQSKAPAFSTDGAGNYIFNGDQGQQSIQIGSDRQVIASDSGAEIFQLVRTGNGDFAVDASRTNAGTGRISTGAVVDRANFLQHDYRIRFIDADNYEVIDDSNGGTVVGTTPRPYTDGGTINFDGMAVEIHGNPAAGDEFSV
;
A
#
# COMPACT_ATOMS: atom_id res chain seq x y z
N SER A 1 20.30 -5.78 12.08
CA SER A 1 19.39 -5.64 13.23
C SER A 1 18.22 -4.74 12.86
N GLN A 2 17.11 -4.77 13.63
CA GLN A 2 15.93 -3.91 13.40
C GLN A 2 16.29 -2.42 13.36
N GLN A 3 17.25 -1.97 14.16
CA GLN A 3 17.72 -0.58 14.16
C GLN A 3 18.44 -0.19 12.86
N GLN A 4 19.19 -1.10 12.25
CA GLN A 4 19.85 -0.85 10.96
C GLN A 4 18.80 -0.72 9.82
N ILE A 5 17.80 -1.59 9.81
CA ILE A 5 16.69 -1.51 8.85
C ILE A 5 15.90 -0.21 9.02
N ALA A 6 15.60 0.18 10.27
CA ALA A 6 14.91 1.44 10.55
C ALA A 6 15.71 2.67 10.09
N SER A 7 17.05 2.65 10.27
CA SER A 7 17.92 3.72 9.78
C SER A 7 17.93 3.78 8.25
N GLU A 8 18.03 2.64 7.58
CA GLU A 8 18.00 2.56 6.12
C GLU A 8 16.67 3.06 5.54
N ILE A 9 15.54 2.66 6.15
CA ILE A 9 14.20 3.17 5.75
C ILE A 9 14.13 4.68 5.90
N LYS A 10 14.67 5.23 7.00
CA LYS A 10 14.69 6.68 7.24
C LYS A 10 15.54 7.43 6.20
N GLU A 11 16.69 6.89 5.83
CA GLU A 11 17.52 7.45 4.76
C GLU A 11 16.83 7.41 3.41
N LYS A 12 16.16 6.29 3.08
CA LYS A 12 15.38 6.16 1.84
C LYS A 12 14.18 7.10 1.80
N LEU A 13 13.54 7.32 2.93
CA LEU A 13 12.44 8.27 3.04
C LEU A 13 12.91 9.72 2.83
N GLN A 14 14.08 10.08 3.36
CA GLN A 14 14.69 11.39 3.13
C GLN A 14 15.07 11.56 1.64
N GLU A 15 15.67 10.55 1.03
CA GLU A 15 15.99 10.55 -0.40
C GLU A 15 14.73 10.76 -1.25
N LEU A 16 13.64 10.05 -0.92
CA LEU A 16 12.34 10.20 -1.60
C LEU A 16 11.77 11.61 -1.44
N PHE A 17 11.89 12.20 -0.24
CA PHE A 17 11.47 13.56 0.03
C PHE A 17 12.27 14.59 -0.80
N ASP A 18 13.57 14.38 -0.96
CA ASP A 18 14.43 15.24 -1.77
C ASP A 18 14.07 15.13 -3.26
N TYR A 19 13.78 13.91 -3.75
CA TYR A 19 13.26 13.71 -5.11
C TYR A 19 11.91 14.38 -5.33
N ALA A 20 11.00 14.27 -4.36
CA ALA A 20 9.67 14.91 -4.44
C ALA A 20 9.74 16.44 -4.47
N ASN A 21 10.87 17.03 -4.04
CA ASN A 21 11.17 18.45 -4.08
C ASN A 21 12.23 18.83 -5.14
N THR A 22 12.38 18.00 -6.18
CA THR A 22 13.30 18.31 -7.29
C THR A 22 12.86 19.56 -8.03
N ARG A 23 13.86 20.35 -8.46
CA ARG A 23 13.66 21.57 -9.25
C ARG A 23 14.18 21.40 -10.68
N ASP A 24 13.55 22.10 -11.59
CA ASP A 24 14.04 22.24 -12.97
C ASP A 24 15.18 23.27 -13.08
N GLU A 25 15.65 23.50 -14.30
CA GLU A 25 16.71 24.48 -14.58
C GLU A 25 16.31 25.94 -14.27
N ASN A 26 15.01 26.24 -14.20
CA ASN A 26 14.46 27.53 -13.85
C ASN A 26 14.29 27.71 -12.33
N GLY A 27 14.56 26.67 -11.55
CA GLY A 27 14.40 26.63 -10.10
C GLY A 27 12.98 26.34 -9.65
N ASP A 28 12.10 25.91 -10.56
CA ASP A 28 10.71 25.55 -10.27
C ASP A 28 10.59 24.11 -9.79
N TYR A 29 9.74 23.86 -8.79
CA TYR A 29 9.46 22.50 -8.29
C TYR A 29 8.57 21.75 -9.25
N ILE A 30 9.09 20.69 -9.84
CA ILE A 30 8.43 19.95 -10.94
C ILE A 30 7.19 19.17 -10.50
N PHE A 31 7.05 18.85 -9.20
CA PHE A 31 5.92 18.10 -8.65
C PHE A 31 4.91 18.97 -7.89
N ALA A 32 5.09 20.31 -7.89
CA ALA A 32 4.20 21.23 -7.17
C ALA A 32 2.97 21.68 -7.97
N GLY A 33 2.77 21.15 -9.19
CA GLY A 33 1.70 21.59 -10.08
C GLY A 33 1.91 23.03 -10.56
N PHE A 34 0.87 23.86 -10.49
CA PHE A 34 0.98 25.29 -10.83
C PHE A 34 1.66 26.12 -9.73
N GLN A 35 1.82 25.58 -8.52
CA GLN A 35 2.50 26.26 -7.41
C GLN A 35 4.02 26.02 -7.41
N SER A 36 4.65 26.02 -8.57
CA SER A 36 6.05 25.63 -8.78
C SER A 36 7.09 26.45 -7.99
N LYS A 37 6.73 27.60 -7.43
CA LYS A 37 7.65 28.46 -6.65
C LYS A 37 7.80 28.04 -5.19
N ALA A 38 6.95 27.14 -4.68
CA ALA A 38 7.02 26.59 -3.33
C ALA A 38 7.36 25.11 -3.38
N PRO A 39 8.02 24.54 -2.33
CA PRO A 39 8.29 23.12 -2.25
C PRO A 39 7.01 22.30 -2.36
N ALA A 40 7.04 21.25 -3.20
CA ALA A 40 5.89 20.37 -3.36
C ALA A 40 5.51 19.68 -2.05
N PHE A 41 6.51 19.32 -1.23
CA PHE A 41 6.32 18.68 0.07
C PHE A 41 7.09 19.42 1.17
N SER A 42 6.48 19.46 2.35
CA SER A 42 7.11 19.95 3.60
C SER A 42 6.85 18.96 4.73
N THR A 43 7.55 19.13 5.84
CA THR A 43 7.28 18.39 7.07
C THR A 43 6.65 19.31 8.12
N ASP A 44 5.67 18.81 8.87
CA ASP A 44 5.16 19.52 10.04
C ASP A 44 6.05 19.31 11.27
N GLY A 45 5.72 20.02 12.36
CA GLY A 45 6.45 19.89 13.64
C GLY A 45 6.33 18.51 14.29
N ALA A 46 5.43 17.64 13.83
CA ALA A 46 5.24 16.27 14.30
C ALA A 46 5.94 15.23 13.40
N GLY A 47 6.55 15.68 12.29
CA GLY A 47 7.27 14.82 11.33
C GLY A 47 6.39 14.20 10.26
N ASN A 48 5.15 14.67 10.08
CA ASN A 48 4.32 14.23 8.96
C ASN A 48 4.69 15.00 7.68
N TYR A 49 4.55 14.34 6.53
CA TYR A 49 4.78 14.93 5.23
C TYR A 49 3.49 15.56 4.70
N ILE A 50 3.55 16.84 4.33
CA ILE A 50 2.42 17.61 3.82
C ILE A 50 2.68 17.98 2.37
N PHE A 51 1.72 17.71 1.49
CA PHE A 51 1.74 18.17 0.11
C PHE A 51 1.22 19.61 0.06
N ASN A 52 2.04 20.51 -0.47
CA ASN A 52 1.72 21.95 -0.59
C ASN A 52 1.41 22.36 -2.04
N GLY A 53 1.57 21.47 -2.99
CA GLY A 53 1.27 21.73 -4.39
C GLY A 53 -0.21 21.66 -4.71
N ASP A 54 -0.52 21.70 -5.99
CA ASP A 54 -1.84 21.41 -6.53
C ASP A 54 -1.79 20.27 -7.56
N GLN A 55 -2.95 19.88 -8.10
CA GLN A 55 -3.06 18.80 -9.10
C GLN A 55 -2.89 19.32 -10.54
N GLY A 56 -2.37 20.53 -10.71
CA GLY A 56 -2.13 21.10 -12.03
C GLY A 56 -1.00 20.39 -12.76
N GLN A 57 -1.17 20.26 -14.08
CA GLN A 57 -0.14 19.76 -14.98
C GLN A 57 0.35 20.90 -15.86
N GLN A 58 1.65 21.16 -15.83
CA GLN A 58 2.25 22.17 -16.72
C GLN A 58 2.45 21.56 -18.10
N SER A 59 2.07 22.33 -19.13
CA SER A 59 2.28 21.97 -20.52
C SER A 59 3.31 22.88 -21.18
N ILE A 60 4.21 22.32 -21.96
CA ILE A 60 5.17 23.06 -22.76
C ILE A 60 4.70 23.02 -24.22
N GLN A 61 4.65 24.19 -24.86
CA GLN A 61 4.35 24.29 -26.29
C GLN A 61 5.62 23.95 -27.09
N ILE A 62 5.57 22.85 -27.85
CA ILE A 62 6.68 22.35 -28.67
C ILE A 62 6.50 22.64 -30.17
N GLY A 63 5.42 23.31 -30.54
CA GLY A 63 5.10 23.73 -31.92
C GLY A 63 3.90 24.66 -31.94
N SER A 64 3.57 25.22 -33.12
CA SER A 64 2.45 26.18 -33.25
C SER A 64 1.11 25.63 -32.77
N ASP A 65 0.89 24.30 -32.89
CA ASP A 65 -0.37 23.63 -32.55
C ASP A 65 -0.18 22.39 -31.65
N ARG A 66 0.98 22.27 -30.99
CA ARG A 66 1.31 21.09 -30.18
C ARG A 66 1.82 21.46 -28.81
N GLN A 67 1.10 20.99 -27.80
CA GLN A 67 1.50 21.05 -26.39
C GLN A 67 1.80 19.64 -25.88
N VAL A 68 2.78 19.52 -24.98
CA VAL A 68 3.12 18.28 -24.28
C VAL A 68 3.09 18.58 -22.78
N ILE A 69 2.48 17.67 -22.00
CA ILE A 69 2.51 17.72 -20.56
C ILE A 69 3.96 17.54 -20.11
N ALA A 70 4.46 18.45 -19.33
CA ALA A 70 5.87 18.50 -18.90
C ALA A 70 6.05 18.16 -17.41
N SER A 71 4.97 18.12 -16.63
CA SER A 71 5.03 17.79 -15.20
C SER A 71 3.80 16.96 -14.78
N ASP A 72 4.02 16.06 -13.84
CA ASP A 72 2.97 15.36 -13.15
C ASP A 72 2.76 15.93 -11.75
N SER A 73 1.55 15.80 -11.21
CA SER A 73 1.26 16.22 -9.84
C SER A 73 1.95 15.33 -8.82
N GLY A 74 2.62 15.94 -7.84
CA GLY A 74 3.22 15.22 -6.72
C GLY A 74 2.20 14.43 -5.90
N ALA A 75 0.93 14.86 -5.87
CA ALA A 75 -0.14 14.10 -5.24
C ALA A 75 -0.37 12.75 -5.93
N GLU A 76 -0.40 12.73 -7.27
CA GLU A 76 -0.60 11.49 -8.03
C GLU A 76 0.56 10.51 -7.86
N ILE A 77 1.80 11.02 -7.88
CA ILE A 77 3.00 10.18 -7.85
C ILE A 77 3.30 9.66 -6.43
N PHE A 78 3.15 10.52 -5.40
CA PHE A 78 3.64 10.21 -4.06
C PHE A 78 2.53 9.94 -3.01
N GLN A 79 1.28 10.42 -3.23
CA GLN A 79 0.18 10.25 -2.28
C GLN A 79 -0.90 9.28 -2.74
N LEU A 80 -1.21 9.25 -4.04
CA LEU A 80 -2.22 8.35 -4.60
C LEU A 80 -1.65 6.99 -5.01
N VAL A 81 -0.55 6.58 -4.38
CA VAL A 81 0.00 5.23 -4.57
C VAL A 81 -1.01 4.22 -4.05
N ARG A 82 -1.44 3.31 -4.92
CA ARG A 82 -2.37 2.25 -4.52
C ARG A 82 -1.71 1.38 -3.46
N THR A 83 -2.40 1.17 -2.35
CA THR A 83 -2.01 0.20 -1.33
C THR A 83 -2.23 -1.22 -1.82
N GLY A 84 -1.43 -2.16 -1.33
CA GLY A 84 -1.53 -3.57 -1.72
C GLY A 84 -0.94 -3.89 -3.10
N ASN A 85 -1.48 -4.90 -3.77
CA ASN A 85 -1.02 -5.41 -5.07
C ASN A 85 -1.70 -4.73 -6.28
N GLY A 86 -2.53 -3.71 -6.05
CA GLY A 86 -3.30 -3.00 -7.06
C GLY A 86 -4.72 -3.53 -7.28
N ASP A 87 -5.04 -4.72 -6.80
CA ASP A 87 -6.38 -5.34 -6.84
C ASP A 87 -7.03 -5.32 -5.45
N PHE A 88 -6.29 -5.63 -4.40
CA PHE A 88 -6.72 -5.58 -3.00
C PHE A 88 -5.56 -5.17 -2.07
N ALA A 89 -5.88 -4.79 -0.85
CA ALA A 89 -4.91 -4.47 0.20
C ALA A 89 -4.99 -5.51 1.31
N VAL A 90 -3.89 -5.72 2.03
CA VAL A 90 -3.83 -6.61 3.19
C VAL A 90 -3.32 -5.85 4.40
N ASP A 91 -3.83 -6.18 5.58
CA ASP A 91 -3.35 -5.61 6.84
C ASP A 91 -3.43 -6.64 7.97
N ALA A 92 -2.58 -6.49 8.97
CA ALA A 92 -2.61 -7.28 10.20
C ALA A 92 -3.25 -6.46 11.32
N SER A 93 -4.18 -7.07 12.06
CA SER A 93 -4.79 -6.40 13.20
C SER A 93 -3.73 -5.97 14.22
N ARG A 94 -3.86 -4.76 14.75
CA ARG A 94 -2.97 -4.21 15.79
C ARG A 94 -3.09 -4.95 17.13
N THR A 95 -4.14 -5.75 17.29
CA THR A 95 -4.40 -6.56 18.48
C THR A 95 -3.81 -7.96 18.39
N ASN A 96 -3.19 -8.32 17.25
CA ASN A 96 -2.55 -9.62 17.07
C ASN A 96 -1.45 -9.84 18.12
N ALA A 97 -1.49 -11.01 18.75
CA ALA A 97 -0.57 -11.40 19.81
C ALA A 97 0.62 -12.24 19.27
N GLY A 98 0.43 -12.90 18.13
CA GLY A 98 1.45 -13.70 17.46
C GLY A 98 2.45 -12.87 16.65
N THR A 99 3.31 -13.56 15.91
CA THR A 99 4.31 -12.96 15.02
C THR A 99 3.96 -13.10 13.54
N GLY A 100 2.71 -13.50 13.24
CA GLY A 100 2.21 -13.67 11.87
C GLY A 100 2.32 -12.37 11.05
N ARG A 101 2.74 -12.51 9.79
CA ARG A 101 2.84 -11.39 8.81
C ARG A 101 2.22 -11.84 7.50
N ILE A 102 1.26 -11.08 7.01
CA ILE A 102 0.61 -11.35 5.74
C ILE A 102 1.40 -10.72 4.58
N SER A 103 1.50 -11.47 3.47
CA SER A 103 2.06 -10.98 2.20
C SER A 103 1.05 -10.11 1.45
N THR A 104 1.51 -9.32 0.47
CA THR A 104 0.63 -8.49 -0.37
C THR A 104 -0.34 -9.30 -1.24
N GLY A 105 -0.13 -10.61 -1.41
CA GLY A 105 -0.98 -11.50 -2.17
C GLY A 105 -1.05 -11.21 -3.67
N ALA A 106 -1.93 -11.94 -4.37
CA ALA A 106 -2.23 -11.75 -5.79
C ALA A 106 -3.63 -12.27 -6.14
N VAL A 107 -4.23 -11.73 -7.22
CA VAL A 107 -5.39 -12.34 -7.86
C VAL A 107 -4.89 -13.44 -8.81
N VAL A 108 -5.23 -14.69 -8.51
CA VAL A 108 -4.81 -15.89 -9.26
C VAL A 108 -5.91 -16.41 -10.18
N ASP A 109 -7.16 -16.08 -9.91
CA ASP A 109 -8.31 -16.42 -10.75
C ASP A 109 -9.28 -15.23 -10.84
N ARG A 110 -9.16 -14.47 -11.92
CA ARG A 110 -10.00 -13.28 -12.12
C ARG A 110 -11.47 -13.60 -12.38
N ALA A 111 -11.79 -14.80 -12.84
CA ALA A 111 -13.18 -15.18 -13.08
C ALA A 111 -13.96 -15.41 -11.77
N ASN A 112 -13.27 -15.83 -10.73
CA ASN A 112 -13.82 -16.07 -9.41
C ASN A 112 -13.44 -14.98 -8.38
N PHE A 113 -12.72 -13.93 -8.81
CA PHE A 113 -12.35 -12.83 -7.92
C PHE A 113 -13.56 -11.99 -7.58
N LEU A 114 -13.95 -12.01 -6.33
CA LEU A 114 -14.96 -11.15 -5.74
C LEU A 114 -14.25 -9.97 -5.04
N GLN A 115 -14.72 -8.76 -5.31
CA GLN A 115 -14.23 -7.55 -4.63
C GLN A 115 -14.94 -7.38 -3.29
N HIS A 116 -14.79 -8.36 -2.42
CA HIS A 116 -15.32 -8.39 -1.06
C HIS A 116 -14.21 -8.12 -0.05
N ASP A 117 -14.59 -7.72 1.15
CA ASP A 117 -13.70 -7.62 2.29
C ASP A 117 -13.66 -8.98 3.00
N TYR A 118 -12.47 -9.49 3.21
CA TYR A 118 -12.27 -10.78 3.87
C TYR A 118 -11.42 -10.62 5.12
N ARG A 119 -11.57 -11.58 6.03
CA ARG A 119 -10.78 -11.68 7.24
C ARG A 119 -10.32 -13.12 7.42
N ILE A 120 -9.00 -13.30 7.57
CA ILE A 120 -8.40 -14.58 7.96
C ILE A 120 -8.23 -14.52 9.46
N ARG A 121 -8.94 -15.39 10.19
CA ARG A 121 -8.91 -15.45 11.64
C ARG A 121 -8.28 -16.78 12.09
N PHE A 122 -7.30 -16.71 12.96
CA PHE A 122 -6.68 -17.89 13.57
C PHE A 122 -7.51 -18.39 14.74
N ILE A 123 -7.93 -19.66 14.66
CA ILE A 123 -8.67 -20.37 15.70
C ILE A 123 -7.70 -20.79 16.81
N ASP A 124 -6.52 -21.25 16.39
CA ASP A 124 -5.36 -21.60 17.21
C ASP A 124 -4.08 -21.38 16.38
N ALA A 125 -2.92 -21.81 16.90
CA ALA A 125 -1.63 -21.61 16.21
C ALA A 125 -1.50 -22.40 14.89
N ASP A 126 -2.27 -23.48 14.74
CA ASP A 126 -2.15 -24.42 13.63
C ASP A 126 -3.36 -24.38 12.68
N ASN A 127 -4.40 -23.62 13.01
CA ASN A 127 -5.65 -23.61 12.26
C ASN A 127 -6.24 -22.21 12.12
N TYR A 128 -6.79 -21.93 10.94
CA TYR A 128 -7.47 -20.68 10.61
C TYR A 128 -8.78 -20.91 9.87
N GLU A 129 -9.56 -19.85 9.75
CA GLU A 129 -10.73 -19.74 8.87
C GLU A 129 -10.66 -18.46 8.06
N VAL A 130 -11.34 -18.46 6.90
CA VAL A 130 -11.52 -17.28 6.05
C VAL A 130 -12.96 -16.86 6.16
N ILE A 131 -13.20 -15.60 6.47
CA ILE A 131 -14.54 -15.01 6.68
C ILE A 131 -14.77 -13.94 5.62
N ASP A 132 -15.87 -14.02 4.92
CA ASP A 132 -16.34 -12.99 3.99
C ASP A 132 -17.19 -11.98 4.76
N ASP A 133 -16.61 -10.84 5.11
CA ASP A 133 -17.27 -9.79 5.88
C ASP A 133 -18.29 -9.02 5.01
N SER A 134 -18.10 -8.95 3.70
CA SER A 134 -19.07 -8.36 2.76
C SER A 134 -20.33 -9.21 2.58
N ASN A 135 -20.25 -10.52 2.90
CA ASN A 135 -21.37 -11.45 2.85
C ASN A 135 -21.86 -11.86 4.26
N GLY A 136 -21.99 -10.89 5.16
CA GLY A 136 -22.54 -11.10 6.50
C GLY A 136 -21.67 -11.95 7.42
N GLY A 137 -20.36 -12.04 7.19
CA GLY A 137 -19.42 -12.81 8.02
C GLY A 137 -19.52 -14.32 7.78
N THR A 138 -19.83 -14.74 6.57
CA THR A 138 -19.89 -16.17 6.22
C THR A 138 -18.50 -16.77 6.06
N VAL A 139 -18.32 -18.01 6.51
CA VAL A 139 -17.05 -18.72 6.34
C VAL A 139 -16.90 -19.22 4.91
N VAL A 140 -15.78 -18.90 4.28
CA VAL A 140 -15.46 -19.30 2.90
C VAL A 140 -14.80 -20.67 2.91
N GLY A 141 -15.48 -21.63 2.30
CA GLY A 141 -15.00 -23.03 2.17
C GLY A 141 -15.06 -23.84 3.47
N THR A 142 -14.08 -24.72 3.67
CA THR A 142 -14.01 -25.57 4.86
C THR A 142 -13.37 -24.86 6.05
N THR A 143 -13.84 -25.18 7.26
CA THR A 143 -13.25 -24.72 8.53
C THR A 143 -13.16 -25.88 9.53
N PRO A 144 -12.11 -26.00 10.34
CA PRO A 144 -10.86 -25.25 10.26
C PRO A 144 -10.00 -25.62 9.05
N ARG A 145 -9.14 -24.69 8.60
CA ARG A 145 -8.10 -24.94 7.60
C ARG A 145 -6.74 -25.06 8.30
N PRO A 146 -5.93 -26.08 7.97
CA PRO A 146 -4.61 -26.20 8.57
C PRO A 146 -3.69 -25.06 8.09
N TYR A 147 -2.96 -24.49 9.02
CA TYR A 147 -1.94 -23.49 8.75
C TYR A 147 -0.58 -24.13 8.52
N THR A 148 0.17 -23.60 7.56
CA THR A 148 1.59 -23.88 7.36
C THR A 148 2.30 -22.57 7.12
N ASP A 149 3.42 -22.33 7.79
CA ASP A 149 4.22 -21.09 7.65
C ASP A 149 4.62 -20.89 6.19
N GLY A 150 4.24 -19.74 5.62
CA GLY A 150 4.45 -19.39 4.21
C GLY A 150 3.62 -20.21 3.22
N GLY A 151 2.68 -21.04 3.69
CA GLY A 151 1.76 -21.77 2.82
C GLY A 151 0.75 -20.83 2.15
N THR A 152 0.45 -21.09 0.87
CA THR A 152 -0.51 -20.27 0.12
C THR A 152 -1.94 -20.53 0.59
N ILE A 153 -2.64 -19.47 0.94
CA ILE A 153 -4.06 -19.44 1.32
C ILE A 153 -4.85 -18.95 0.11
N ASN A 154 -5.63 -19.86 -0.49
CA ASN A 154 -6.47 -19.55 -1.66
C ASN A 154 -7.94 -19.46 -1.26
N PHE A 155 -8.62 -18.40 -1.73
CA PHE A 155 -10.07 -18.21 -1.60
C PHE A 155 -10.55 -17.18 -2.63
N ASP A 156 -11.71 -17.40 -3.19
CA ASP A 156 -12.45 -16.51 -4.09
C ASP A 156 -11.56 -15.76 -5.12
N GLY A 157 -10.71 -16.54 -5.81
CA GLY A 157 -9.80 -16.03 -6.85
C GLY A 157 -8.55 -15.32 -6.35
N MET A 158 -8.34 -15.24 -5.04
CA MET A 158 -7.18 -14.62 -4.40
C MET A 158 -6.23 -15.65 -3.80
N ALA A 159 -4.96 -15.28 -3.69
CA ALA A 159 -3.92 -16.01 -2.99
C ALA A 159 -3.12 -15.06 -2.10
N VAL A 160 -2.97 -15.40 -0.84
CA VAL A 160 -2.12 -14.70 0.13
C VAL A 160 -1.25 -15.72 0.87
N GLU A 161 -0.19 -15.25 1.52
CA GLU A 161 0.66 -16.06 2.38
C GLU A 161 0.78 -15.39 3.74
N ILE A 162 0.81 -16.17 4.80
CA ILE A 162 1.11 -15.70 6.15
C ILE A 162 2.38 -16.39 6.61
N HIS A 163 3.35 -15.62 7.06
CA HIS A 163 4.64 -16.08 7.56
C HIS A 163 4.74 -15.85 9.06
N GLY A 164 5.43 -16.75 9.77
CA GLY A 164 5.67 -16.67 11.20
C GLY A 164 4.70 -17.50 12.03
N ASN A 165 4.54 -17.16 13.29
CA ASN A 165 3.72 -17.92 14.25
C ASN A 165 2.53 -17.07 14.70
N PRO A 166 1.37 -17.18 14.04
CA PRO A 166 0.14 -16.56 14.51
C PRO A 166 -0.31 -17.21 15.84
N ALA A 167 -1.09 -16.45 16.61
CA ALA A 167 -1.72 -16.93 17.84
C ALA A 167 -3.24 -17.04 17.67
N ALA A 168 -3.88 -17.79 18.56
CA ALA A 168 -5.34 -17.85 18.60
C ALA A 168 -5.95 -16.46 18.73
N GLY A 169 -6.91 -16.12 17.87
CA GLY A 169 -7.56 -14.80 17.81
C GLY A 169 -6.84 -13.77 16.95
N ASP A 170 -5.68 -14.09 16.35
CA ASP A 170 -5.04 -13.21 15.40
C ASP A 170 -5.87 -13.07 14.13
N GLU A 171 -5.94 -11.86 13.59
CA GLU A 171 -6.76 -11.51 12.43
C GLU A 171 -5.93 -10.74 11.39
N PHE A 172 -6.18 -11.07 10.11
CA PHE A 172 -5.58 -10.42 8.95
C PHE A 172 -6.71 -10.07 7.96
N SER A 173 -6.80 -8.81 7.55
CA SER A 173 -7.76 -8.34 6.55
C SER A 173 -7.19 -8.43 5.14
N VAL A 174 -8.06 -8.71 4.19
CA VAL A 174 -7.75 -8.81 2.75
C VAL A 174 -8.81 -8.09 1.95
#